data_a22f4c3ab75fc794f1a5ed9e91e0b3b0
#
_entry.id   a22f4c3ab75fc794f1a5ed9e91e0b3b0
#
_cell.length_a   1.000
_cell.length_b   1.000
_cell.length_c   1.000
_cell.angle_alpha   90.00
_cell.angle_beta   90.00
_cell.angle_gamma   90.00
#
_symmetry.space_group_name_H-M   'P 1'
#
loop_
_entity.id
_entity.type
_entity.pdbx_description
1 polymer ?
#
loop_
_entity_poly.entity_id
_entity_poly.type
_entity_poly.pdbx_seq_one_letter_code
_entity_poly.pdbx_strand_id
1 'polypeptide(L)'
;MKTLTRKLSRTAITVILVILAFIAIFRAWVFYTESPWTRDARFSADVVAIAPDVAGLITNVNIHDNQLVKKDQILFTIDQPRYKKALEQAEADVAYYQVLAQEKRQEAGRRNRLGVQAMSREEIDQSNNVLQTVLHQLAKAQATRDLAKLDLERTVIRAPADGWVTNLNVYSGEFITRGSTAVALVKQHSFYVLAYMEETKLEGVRPGYRAEITPLGSNNVQIGRAHV
;
A
#
# COMPACT_ATOMS: atom_id res chain seq x y z
N MET A 1 -10.00 -37.36 -78.73
CA MET A 1 -10.74 -36.64 -77.65
C MET A 1 -10.23 -36.97 -76.25
N LYS A 2 -9.85 -38.18 -75.90
CA LYS A 2 -9.39 -38.59 -74.53
C LYS A 2 -8.09 -37.89 -74.02
N THR A 3 -7.20 -37.45 -74.91
CA THR A 3 -5.94 -36.80 -74.54
C THR A 3 -6.10 -35.33 -74.20
N LEU A 4 -7.09 -34.64 -74.80
CA LEU A 4 -7.39 -33.25 -74.59
C LEU A 4 -8.08 -33.07 -73.20
N THR A 5 -9.05 -33.94 -72.89
CA THR A 5 -9.74 -33.93 -71.59
C THR A 5 -8.77 -34.21 -70.41
N ARG A 6 -7.78 -35.09 -70.62
CA ARG A 6 -6.76 -35.41 -69.59
C ARG A 6 -5.74 -34.30 -69.39
N LYS A 7 -5.47 -33.46 -70.39
CA LYS A 7 -4.65 -32.26 -70.25
C LYS A 7 -5.44 -31.18 -69.57
N LEU A 8 -6.71 -30.96 -69.92
CA LEU A 8 -7.58 -29.96 -69.26
C LEU A 8 -7.81 -30.28 -67.79
N SER A 9 -8.02 -31.55 -67.42
CA SER A 9 -8.17 -31.95 -66.02
C SER A 9 -6.89 -31.74 -65.19
N ARG A 10 -5.71 -32.02 -65.80
CA ARG A 10 -4.44 -31.75 -65.13
C ARG A 10 -4.18 -30.25 -64.89
N THR A 11 -4.45 -29.39 -65.87
CA THR A 11 -4.33 -27.94 -65.71
C THR A 11 -5.36 -27.41 -64.72
N ALA A 12 -6.58 -27.91 -64.68
CA ALA A 12 -7.59 -27.53 -63.72
C ALA A 12 -7.16 -27.89 -62.27
N ILE A 13 -6.61 -29.11 -62.10
CA ILE A 13 -6.09 -29.57 -60.79
C ILE A 13 -4.92 -28.69 -60.33
N THR A 14 -3.97 -28.35 -61.23
CA THR A 14 -2.86 -27.47 -60.86
C THR A 14 -3.30 -26.06 -60.48
N VAL A 15 -4.27 -25.50 -61.22
CA VAL A 15 -4.85 -24.19 -60.90
C VAL A 15 -5.55 -24.20 -59.53
N ILE A 16 -6.33 -25.24 -59.24
CA ILE A 16 -6.98 -25.42 -57.93
C ILE A 16 -5.94 -25.50 -56.79
N LEU A 17 -4.86 -26.29 -56.99
CA LEU A 17 -3.79 -26.41 -55.99
C LEU A 17 -3.06 -25.09 -55.78
N VAL A 18 -2.81 -24.30 -56.82
CA VAL A 18 -2.19 -22.97 -56.70
C VAL A 18 -3.11 -22.02 -55.94
N ILE A 19 -4.42 -22.02 -56.22
CA ILE A 19 -5.39 -21.20 -55.48
C ILE A 19 -5.44 -21.60 -54.01
N LEU A 20 -5.48 -22.91 -53.71
CA LEU A 20 -5.47 -23.40 -52.32
C LEU A 20 -4.16 -23.02 -51.60
N ALA A 21 -3.02 -23.13 -52.26
CA ALA A 21 -1.74 -22.68 -51.68
C ALA A 21 -1.74 -21.20 -51.40
N PHE A 22 -2.26 -20.37 -52.31
CA PHE A 22 -2.36 -18.91 -52.12
C PHE A 22 -3.28 -18.55 -50.93
N ILE A 23 -4.43 -19.23 -50.82
CA ILE A 23 -5.35 -19.08 -49.70
C ILE A 23 -4.68 -19.48 -48.37
N ALA A 24 -3.93 -20.59 -48.36
CA ALA A 24 -3.22 -21.07 -47.18
C ALA A 24 -2.13 -20.07 -46.75
N ILE A 25 -1.34 -19.56 -47.69
CA ILE A 25 -0.31 -18.56 -47.43
C ILE A 25 -0.96 -17.24 -46.91
N PHE A 26 -2.03 -16.80 -47.55
CA PHE A 26 -2.75 -15.59 -47.11
C PHE A 26 -3.32 -15.75 -45.70
N ARG A 27 -3.94 -16.89 -45.39
CA ARG A 27 -4.43 -17.20 -44.04
C ARG A 27 -3.32 -17.26 -43.01
N ALA A 28 -2.18 -17.89 -43.36
CA ALA A 28 -1.02 -17.91 -42.49
C ALA A 28 -0.44 -16.51 -42.26
N TRP A 29 -0.40 -15.70 -43.30
CA TRP A 29 0.05 -14.30 -43.18
C TRP A 29 -0.83 -13.48 -42.23
N VAL A 30 -2.15 -13.50 -42.45
CA VAL A 30 -3.13 -12.79 -41.59
C VAL A 30 -3.01 -13.27 -40.14
N PHE A 31 -2.96 -14.59 -39.94
CA PHE A 31 -2.79 -15.17 -38.60
C PHE A 31 -1.52 -14.69 -37.91
N TYR A 32 -0.40 -14.63 -38.62
CA TYR A 32 0.90 -14.24 -38.06
C TYR A 32 1.00 -12.74 -37.77
N THR A 33 0.32 -11.90 -38.59
CA THR A 33 0.39 -10.43 -38.51
C THR A 33 -0.63 -9.87 -37.56
N GLU A 34 -1.83 -10.44 -37.49
CA GLU A 34 -2.95 -9.88 -36.72
C GLU A 34 -3.20 -10.60 -35.37
N SER A 35 -2.61 -11.79 -35.16
CA SER A 35 -2.80 -12.47 -33.87
C SER A 35 -2.15 -11.68 -32.72
N PRO A 36 -2.89 -11.39 -31.64
CA PRO A 36 -2.35 -10.68 -30.49
C PRO A 36 -1.46 -11.62 -29.65
N TRP A 37 -0.16 -11.59 -29.90
CA TRP A 37 0.81 -12.33 -29.10
C TRP A 37 2.07 -11.50 -28.84
N THR A 38 2.71 -11.74 -27.70
CA THR A 38 3.99 -11.12 -27.36
C THR A 38 4.88 -12.09 -26.59
N ARG A 39 6.20 -11.87 -26.65
CA ARG A 39 7.21 -12.54 -25.81
C ARG A 39 7.69 -11.62 -24.69
N ASP A 40 7.40 -10.32 -24.74
CA ASP A 40 7.77 -9.36 -23.73
C ASP A 40 6.64 -9.25 -22.70
N ALA A 41 6.52 -10.29 -21.90
CA ALA A 41 5.59 -10.34 -20.79
C ALA A 41 6.36 -10.62 -19.50
N ARG A 42 6.02 -9.90 -18.42
CA ARG A 42 6.68 -10.00 -17.12
C ARG A 42 5.68 -10.22 -16.01
N PHE A 43 6.01 -11.09 -15.08
CA PHE A 43 5.26 -11.20 -13.84
C PHE A 43 5.51 -9.98 -12.98
N SER A 44 4.45 -9.41 -12.48
CA SER A 44 4.45 -8.27 -11.56
C SER A 44 3.52 -8.56 -10.40
N ALA A 45 3.68 -7.80 -9.33
CA ALA A 45 2.81 -7.87 -8.16
C ALA A 45 2.73 -6.48 -7.50
N ASP A 46 1.70 -6.25 -6.69
CA ASP A 46 1.62 -5.06 -5.88
C ASP A 46 2.64 -5.13 -4.74
N VAL A 47 3.56 -4.18 -4.72
CA VAL A 47 4.59 -4.08 -3.70
C VAL A 47 4.33 -2.86 -2.82
N VAL A 48 4.25 -3.07 -1.51
CA VAL A 48 4.12 -2.00 -0.52
C VAL A 48 5.47 -1.78 0.14
N ALA A 49 6.03 -0.59 -0.02
CA ALA A 49 7.20 -0.16 0.73
C ALA A 49 6.78 0.19 2.16
N ILE A 50 7.30 -0.56 3.13
CA ILE A 50 7.02 -0.35 4.56
C ILE A 50 8.12 0.54 5.12
N ALA A 51 7.71 1.70 5.61
CA ALA A 51 8.55 2.69 6.25
C ALA A 51 7.98 3.05 7.64
N PRO A 52 8.81 3.19 8.68
CA PRO A 52 8.33 3.60 9.98
C PRO A 52 7.93 5.08 9.97
N ASP A 53 6.94 5.41 10.78
CA ASP A 53 6.48 6.79 10.99
C ASP A 53 7.16 7.45 12.22
N VAL A 54 8.04 6.72 12.90
CA VAL A 54 8.86 7.19 14.02
C VAL A 54 10.31 6.80 13.79
N ALA A 55 11.25 7.58 14.36
CA ALA A 55 12.68 7.35 14.21
C ALA A 55 13.29 6.75 15.47
N GLY A 56 14.28 5.88 15.35
CA GLY A 56 15.00 5.33 16.52
C GLY A 56 15.82 4.11 16.19
N LEU A 57 16.42 3.51 17.21
CA LEU A 57 17.15 2.26 17.09
C LEU A 57 16.19 1.08 16.91
N ILE A 58 16.50 0.20 15.98
CA ILE A 58 15.78 -1.06 15.81
C ILE A 58 16.22 -2.01 16.92
N THR A 59 15.28 -2.42 17.76
CA THR A 59 15.56 -3.32 18.88
C THR A 59 15.47 -4.77 18.49
N ASN A 60 14.42 -5.15 17.76
CA ASN A 60 14.20 -6.52 17.32
C ASN A 60 13.69 -6.53 15.87
N VAL A 61 14.19 -7.49 15.09
CA VAL A 61 13.68 -7.83 13.76
C VAL A 61 13.15 -9.26 13.82
N ASN A 62 11.84 -9.46 13.61
CA ASN A 62 11.15 -10.74 13.80
C ASN A 62 10.82 -11.43 12.48
N ILE A 63 11.45 -10.99 11.39
CA ILE A 63 11.20 -11.49 10.04
C ILE A 63 12.52 -11.78 9.32
N HIS A 64 12.41 -12.60 8.28
CA HIS A 64 13.49 -12.88 7.35
C HIS A 64 13.06 -12.55 5.92
N ASP A 65 14.06 -12.35 5.05
CA ASP A 65 13.78 -12.14 3.62
C ASP A 65 13.07 -13.37 3.02
N ASN A 66 12.13 -13.15 2.11
CA ASN A 66 11.26 -14.15 1.50
C ASN A 66 10.31 -14.90 2.47
N GLN A 67 10.10 -14.37 3.67
CA GLN A 67 9.14 -14.93 4.63
C GLN A 67 7.72 -14.52 4.29
N LEU A 68 6.77 -15.47 4.35
CA LEU A 68 5.34 -15.19 4.31
C LEU A 68 4.90 -14.61 5.67
N VAL A 69 4.26 -13.45 5.65
CA VAL A 69 3.71 -12.78 6.83
C VAL A 69 2.21 -12.54 6.67
N LYS A 70 1.51 -12.52 7.79
CA LYS A 70 0.08 -12.19 7.84
C LYS A 70 -0.12 -10.72 8.17
N LYS A 71 -1.26 -10.19 7.80
CA LYS A 71 -1.70 -8.86 8.22
C LYS A 71 -1.59 -8.72 9.75
N ASP A 72 -1.17 -7.54 10.20
CA ASP A 72 -0.94 -7.18 11.61
C ASP A 72 0.20 -7.96 12.32
N GLN A 73 0.89 -8.87 11.63
CA GLN A 73 2.09 -9.53 12.16
C GLN A 73 3.19 -8.49 12.38
N ILE A 74 3.86 -8.57 13.54
CA ILE A 74 4.98 -7.69 13.88
C ILE A 74 6.18 -8.03 12.99
N LEU A 75 6.70 -7.02 12.30
CA LEU A 75 7.87 -7.14 11.44
C LEU A 75 9.15 -6.80 12.22
N PHE A 76 9.18 -5.63 12.82
CA PHE A 76 10.27 -5.19 13.68
C PHE A 76 9.79 -4.15 14.69
N THR A 77 10.61 -3.86 15.70
CA THR A 77 10.31 -2.89 16.76
C THR A 77 11.42 -1.86 16.90
N ILE A 78 11.03 -0.62 17.17
CA ILE A 78 11.90 0.52 17.40
C ILE A 78 11.94 0.78 18.92
N ASP A 79 12.99 1.43 19.42
CA ASP A 79 13.27 1.78 20.82
C ASP A 79 12.03 2.29 21.59
N GLN A 80 11.26 1.36 22.14
CA GLN A 80 10.04 1.68 22.92
C GLN A 80 10.31 2.41 24.25
N PRO A 81 11.36 2.11 25.02
CA PRO A 81 11.68 2.78 26.27
C PRO A 81 11.68 4.30 26.16
N ARG A 82 12.25 4.85 25.11
CA ARG A 82 12.27 6.31 24.85
C ARG A 82 10.86 6.87 24.68
N TYR A 83 10.03 6.23 23.89
CA TYR A 83 8.65 6.66 23.63
C TYR A 83 7.74 6.47 24.85
N LYS A 84 7.96 5.42 25.66
CA LYS A 84 7.28 5.25 26.93
C LYS A 84 7.57 6.39 27.88
N LYS A 85 8.82 6.83 27.98
CA LYS A 85 9.20 7.98 28.83
C LYS A 85 8.59 9.29 28.34
N ALA A 86 8.50 9.51 27.04
CA ALA A 86 7.81 10.66 26.48
C ALA A 86 6.31 10.64 26.80
N LEU A 87 5.67 9.48 26.75
CA LEU A 87 4.27 9.32 27.15
C LEU A 87 4.07 9.58 28.65
N GLU A 88 4.89 9.00 29.53
CA GLU A 88 4.85 9.24 30.97
C GLU A 88 4.95 10.74 31.30
N GLN A 89 5.84 11.46 30.64
CA GLN A 89 5.97 12.90 30.82
C GLN A 89 4.70 13.64 30.40
N ALA A 90 4.15 13.34 29.23
CA ALA A 90 2.93 13.96 28.75
C ALA A 90 1.70 13.64 29.64
N GLU A 91 1.65 12.44 30.21
CA GLU A 91 0.61 12.06 31.20
C GLU A 91 0.74 12.85 32.50
N ALA A 92 1.96 13.09 32.99
CA ALA A 92 2.20 13.94 34.15
C ALA A 92 1.76 15.39 33.91
N ASP A 93 2.00 15.94 32.70
CA ASP A 93 1.54 17.27 32.33
C ASP A 93 0.00 17.35 32.32
N VAL A 94 -0.68 16.33 31.80
CA VAL A 94 -2.15 16.25 31.84
C VAL A 94 -2.64 16.23 33.31
N ALA A 95 -2.02 15.40 34.15
CA ALA A 95 -2.40 15.33 35.56
C ALA A 95 -2.23 16.69 36.29
N TYR A 96 -1.13 17.38 36.02
CA TYR A 96 -0.88 18.73 36.55
C TYR A 96 -1.98 19.72 36.16
N TYR A 97 -2.29 19.83 34.86
CA TYR A 97 -3.32 20.76 34.37
C TYR A 97 -4.73 20.36 34.81
N GLN A 98 -5.00 19.07 35.03
CA GLN A 98 -6.28 18.62 35.60
C GLN A 98 -6.49 19.13 36.98
N VAL A 99 -5.48 19.03 37.86
CA VAL A 99 -5.55 19.55 39.23
C VAL A 99 -5.70 21.08 39.23
N LEU A 100 -4.90 21.76 38.39
CA LEU A 100 -4.96 23.22 38.26
C LEU A 100 -6.33 23.70 37.74
N ALA A 101 -6.89 23.02 36.76
CA ALA A 101 -8.23 23.31 36.21
C ALA A 101 -9.32 23.12 37.28
N GLN A 102 -9.20 22.11 38.12
CA GLN A 102 -10.11 21.85 39.21
C GLN A 102 -10.02 22.96 40.27
N GLU A 103 -8.80 23.38 40.65
CA GLU A 103 -8.58 24.49 41.55
C GLU A 103 -9.21 25.80 41.03
N LYS A 104 -8.91 26.16 39.77
CA LYS A 104 -9.43 27.41 39.15
C LYS A 104 -10.95 27.36 38.96
N ARG A 105 -11.51 26.17 38.69
CA ARG A 105 -12.98 25.99 38.62
C ARG A 105 -13.64 26.24 39.99
N GLN A 106 -13.03 25.75 41.07
CA GLN A 106 -13.55 26.00 42.41
C GLN A 106 -13.41 27.47 42.79
N GLU A 107 -12.29 28.12 42.43
CA GLU A 107 -12.06 29.55 42.68
C GLU A 107 -13.09 30.41 41.94
N ALA A 108 -13.23 30.22 40.63
CA ALA A 108 -14.23 30.94 39.82
C ALA A 108 -15.66 30.68 40.33
N GLY A 109 -16.00 29.45 40.71
CA GLY A 109 -17.29 29.13 41.29
C GLY A 109 -17.56 29.80 42.63
N ARG A 110 -16.55 29.95 43.50
CA ARG A 110 -16.69 30.71 44.74
C ARG A 110 -16.91 32.21 44.45
N ARG A 111 -16.11 32.83 43.57
CA ARG A 111 -16.23 34.25 43.20
C ARG A 111 -17.56 34.55 42.51
N ASN A 112 -18.03 33.71 41.62
CA ASN A 112 -19.34 33.87 40.99
C ASN A 112 -20.50 33.79 41.99
N ARG A 113 -20.42 32.97 43.05
CA ARG A 113 -21.47 32.90 44.11
C ARG A 113 -21.49 34.11 44.99
N LEU A 114 -20.34 34.74 45.31
CA LEU A 114 -20.27 35.97 46.05
C LEU A 114 -20.90 37.15 45.30
N GLY A 115 -20.78 37.14 43.96
CA GLY A 115 -21.40 38.10 43.07
C GLY A 115 -20.88 39.53 43.22
N VAL A 116 -21.48 40.43 42.44
CA VAL A 116 -21.07 41.86 42.38
C VAL A 116 -21.34 42.66 43.63
N GLN A 117 -22.01 42.08 44.63
CA GLN A 117 -22.24 42.71 45.92
C GLN A 117 -21.00 42.67 46.83
N ALA A 118 -20.14 41.66 46.63
CA ALA A 118 -18.97 41.48 47.48
C ALA A 118 -17.64 41.58 46.68
N MET A 119 -17.69 41.62 45.35
CA MET A 119 -16.53 41.66 44.45
C MET A 119 -16.81 42.53 43.23
N SER A 120 -15.75 43.11 42.64
CA SER A 120 -15.90 43.84 41.38
C SER A 120 -16.20 42.86 40.22
N ARG A 121 -16.90 43.34 39.17
CA ARG A 121 -17.13 42.58 37.95
C ARG A 121 -15.83 42.16 37.28
N GLU A 122 -14.83 43.04 37.29
CA GLU A 122 -13.51 42.79 36.73
C GLU A 122 -12.83 41.58 37.39
N GLU A 123 -12.89 41.44 38.72
CA GLU A 123 -12.33 40.30 39.45
C GLU A 123 -13.04 38.97 39.12
N ILE A 124 -14.37 39.02 38.93
CA ILE A 124 -15.15 37.86 38.53
C ILE A 124 -14.76 37.46 37.10
N ASP A 125 -14.73 38.41 36.17
CA ASP A 125 -14.37 38.16 34.76
C ASP A 125 -12.93 37.66 34.63
N GLN A 126 -11.99 38.23 35.37
CA GLN A 126 -10.60 37.79 35.44
C GLN A 126 -10.50 36.33 35.90
N SER A 127 -11.23 35.92 36.92
CA SER A 127 -11.24 34.57 37.43
C SER A 127 -11.77 33.56 36.38
N ASN A 128 -12.84 33.94 35.66
CA ASN A 128 -13.42 33.15 34.60
C ASN A 128 -12.42 33.03 33.42
N ASN A 129 -11.75 34.11 33.05
CA ASN A 129 -10.75 34.13 31.98
C ASN A 129 -9.54 33.23 32.32
N VAL A 130 -9.08 33.27 33.58
CA VAL A 130 -8.01 32.39 34.08
C VAL A 130 -8.45 30.93 33.99
N LEU A 131 -9.68 30.60 34.40
CA LEU A 131 -10.21 29.25 34.26
C LEU A 131 -10.22 28.80 32.80
N GLN A 132 -10.70 29.62 31.86
CA GLN A 132 -10.70 29.28 30.42
C GLN A 132 -9.30 29.06 29.90
N THR A 133 -8.34 29.91 30.30
CA THR A 133 -6.93 29.74 29.92
C THR A 133 -6.38 28.36 30.35
N VAL A 134 -6.63 27.98 31.61
CA VAL A 134 -6.18 26.69 32.15
C VAL A 134 -6.88 25.50 31.44
N LEU A 135 -8.17 25.64 31.11
CA LEU A 135 -8.88 24.61 30.37
C LEU A 135 -8.29 24.42 28.96
N HIS A 136 -7.88 25.50 28.29
CA HIS A 136 -7.18 25.40 27.01
C HIS A 136 -5.80 24.76 27.14
N GLN A 137 -5.07 25.05 28.22
CA GLN A 137 -3.79 24.40 28.52
C GLN A 137 -3.97 22.92 28.80
N LEU A 138 -5.02 22.52 29.52
CA LEU A 138 -5.36 21.10 29.72
C LEU A 138 -5.65 20.40 28.37
N ALA A 139 -6.46 21.01 27.52
CA ALA A 139 -6.76 20.45 26.20
C ALA A 139 -5.49 20.28 25.35
N LYS A 140 -4.57 21.25 25.40
CA LYS A 140 -3.26 21.15 24.71
C LYS A 140 -2.43 20.02 25.29
N ALA A 141 -2.34 19.87 26.61
CA ALA A 141 -1.60 18.78 27.26
C ALA A 141 -2.19 17.40 26.88
N GLN A 142 -3.52 17.28 26.82
CA GLN A 142 -4.19 16.06 26.37
C GLN A 142 -3.83 15.71 24.92
N ALA A 143 -3.83 16.68 24.02
CA ALA A 143 -3.43 16.46 22.62
C ALA A 143 -1.96 16.02 22.52
N THR A 144 -1.06 16.59 23.32
CA THR A 144 0.35 16.18 23.38
C THR A 144 0.50 14.77 23.90
N ARG A 145 -0.24 14.36 24.94
CA ARG A 145 -0.28 12.99 25.46
C ARG A 145 -0.77 12.01 24.41
N ASP A 146 -1.83 12.36 23.67
CA ASP A 146 -2.39 11.49 22.63
C ASP A 146 -1.40 11.29 21.47
N LEU A 147 -0.65 12.34 21.11
CA LEU A 147 0.42 12.23 20.13
C LEU A 147 1.55 11.30 20.62
N ALA A 148 2.01 11.47 21.86
CA ALA A 148 3.05 10.60 22.42
C ALA A 148 2.60 9.13 22.52
N LYS A 149 1.33 8.89 22.81
CA LYS A 149 0.73 7.54 22.79
C LYS A 149 0.73 6.95 21.39
N LEU A 150 0.33 7.72 20.38
CA LEU A 150 0.35 7.30 18.98
C LEU A 150 1.78 6.98 18.51
N ASP A 151 2.76 7.81 18.87
CA ASP A 151 4.15 7.57 18.54
C ASP A 151 4.68 6.27 19.17
N LEU A 152 4.30 5.97 20.41
CA LEU A 152 4.63 4.72 21.06
C LEU A 152 3.99 3.51 20.35
N GLU A 153 2.73 3.60 19.94
CA GLU A 153 2.07 2.55 19.16
C GLU A 153 2.78 2.31 17.83
N ARG A 154 3.24 3.37 17.18
CA ARG A 154 3.96 3.33 15.90
C ARG A 154 5.40 2.84 15.99
N THR A 155 5.94 2.59 17.19
CA THR A 155 7.23 1.91 17.35
C THR A 155 7.17 0.43 16.98
N VAL A 156 6.00 -0.18 16.94
CA VAL A 156 5.78 -1.56 16.53
C VAL A 156 5.31 -1.60 15.10
N ILE A 157 6.22 -1.92 14.19
CA ILE A 157 5.91 -1.97 12.76
C ILE A 157 5.27 -3.30 12.42
N ARG A 158 4.10 -3.24 11.78
CA ARG A 158 3.28 -4.40 11.43
C ARG A 158 3.05 -4.48 9.93
N ALA A 159 2.79 -5.69 9.44
CA ALA A 159 2.41 -5.94 8.07
C ALA A 159 1.01 -5.35 7.75
N PRO A 160 0.86 -4.51 6.72
CA PRO A 160 -0.43 -3.92 6.36
C PRO A 160 -1.37 -4.91 5.65
N ALA A 161 -0.84 -6.01 5.12
CA ALA A 161 -1.57 -7.05 4.40
C ALA A 161 -0.82 -8.38 4.48
N ASP A 162 -1.48 -9.47 4.06
CA ASP A 162 -0.82 -10.76 3.86
C ASP A 162 0.12 -10.68 2.65
N GLY A 163 1.33 -11.25 2.76
CA GLY A 163 2.30 -11.19 1.67
C GLY A 163 3.67 -11.72 2.02
N TRP A 164 4.59 -11.63 1.06
CA TRP A 164 5.99 -12.02 1.23
C TRP A 164 6.86 -10.80 1.47
N VAL A 165 7.70 -10.90 2.47
CA VAL A 165 8.75 -9.91 2.77
C VAL A 165 9.84 -10.00 1.71
N THR A 166 10.26 -8.87 1.16
CA THR A 166 11.40 -8.78 0.25
C THR A 166 12.21 -7.51 0.54
N ASN A 167 13.46 -7.49 0.11
CA ASN A 167 14.37 -6.34 0.32
C ASN A 167 14.42 -5.91 1.79
N LEU A 168 14.66 -6.86 2.69
CA LEU A 168 14.84 -6.59 4.11
C LEU A 168 16.17 -5.83 4.31
N ASN A 169 16.10 -4.53 4.53
CA ASN A 169 17.25 -3.64 4.68
C ASN A 169 17.35 -3.06 6.09
N VAL A 170 16.97 -3.83 7.11
CA VAL A 170 17.02 -3.37 8.50
C VAL A 170 17.55 -4.46 9.42
N TYR A 171 18.42 -4.05 10.35
CA TYR A 171 19.07 -4.94 11.30
C TYR A 171 18.91 -4.43 12.73
N SER A 172 18.89 -5.35 13.69
CA SER A 172 18.88 -4.99 15.11
C SER A 172 20.14 -4.17 15.47
N GLY A 173 19.95 -3.06 16.17
CA GLY A 173 21.00 -2.10 16.50
C GLY A 173 21.21 -0.98 15.46
N GLU A 174 20.54 -1.03 14.34
CA GLU A 174 20.58 0.03 13.32
C GLU A 174 19.61 1.17 13.68
N PHE A 175 20.00 2.41 13.33
CA PHE A 175 19.12 3.57 13.49
C PHE A 175 18.35 3.82 12.21
N ILE A 176 17.02 3.83 12.31
CA ILE A 176 16.13 4.13 11.20
C ILE A 176 15.50 5.50 11.35
N THR A 177 15.42 6.23 10.24
CA THR A 177 14.75 7.54 10.18
C THR A 177 13.30 7.39 9.73
N ARG A 178 12.48 8.35 10.10
CA ARG A 178 11.07 8.42 9.68
C ARG A 178 10.98 8.46 8.15
N GLY A 179 10.12 7.60 7.57
CA GLY A 179 9.88 7.53 6.13
C GLY A 179 10.92 6.75 5.32
N SER A 180 12.00 6.25 5.94
CA SER A 180 12.96 5.37 5.26
C SER A 180 12.34 4.01 4.99
N THR A 181 12.44 3.52 3.76
CA THR A 181 11.97 2.17 3.42
C THR A 181 12.79 1.12 4.14
N ALA A 182 12.16 0.37 5.04
CA ALA A 182 12.75 -0.70 5.82
C ALA A 182 12.69 -2.05 5.11
N VAL A 183 11.54 -2.33 4.50
CA VAL A 183 11.21 -3.61 3.90
C VAL A 183 10.16 -3.42 2.81
N ALA A 184 10.18 -4.25 1.78
CA ALA A 184 9.13 -4.31 0.78
C ALA A 184 8.23 -5.53 1.05
N LEU A 185 6.92 -5.36 0.95
CA LEU A 185 5.93 -6.43 1.08
C LEU A 185 5.25 -6.66 -0.25
N VAL A 186 5.44 -7.83 -0.84
CA VAL A 186 4.70 -8.29 -2.02
C VAL A 186 3.38 -8.88 -1.54
N LYS A 187 2.26 -8.23 -1.88
CA LYS A 187 0.93 -8.68 -1.44
C LYS A 187 0.58 -10.05 -2.00
N GLN A 188 0.02 -10.90 -1.16
CA GLN A 188 -0.55 -12.18 -1.59
C GLN A 188 -1.74 -11.92 -2.54
N HIS A 189 -1.89 -12.75 -3.57
CA HIS A 189 -2.95 -12.64 -4.59
C HIS A 189 -2.95 -11.35 -5.44
N SER A 190 -1.85 -10.61 -5.48
CA SER A 190 -1.71 -9.42 -6.31
C SER A 190 -0.90 -9.66 -7.59
N PHE A 191 -0.52 -10.91 -7.87
CA PHE A 191 0.29 -11.23 -9.03
C PHE A 191 -0.51 -11.07 -10.33
N TYR A 192 0.08 -10.38 -11.27
CA TYR A 192 -0.43 -10.21 -12.62
C TYR A 192 0.70 -10.30 -13.64
N VAL A 193 0.33 -10.41 -14.91
CA VAL A 193 1.30 -10.40 -16.00
C VAL A 193 1.11 -9.11 -16.79
N LEU A 194 2.18 -8.34 -16.89
CA LEU A 194 2.25 -7.16 -17.73
C LEU A 194 2.85 -7.57 -19.08
N ALA A 195 2.02 -7.56 -20.12
CA ALA A 195 2.41 -7.94 -21.47
C ALA A 195 2.52 -6.67 -22.34
N TYR A 196 3.71 -6.41 -22.87
CA TYR A 196 3.94 -5.33 -23.82
C TYR A 196 3.67 -5.84 -25.23
N MET A 197 2.68 -5.26 -25.89
CA MET A 197 2.30 -5.61 -27.25
C MET A 197 2.63 -4.49 -28.22
N GLU A 198 2.89 -4.85 -29.48
CA GLU A 198 2.98 -3.90 -30.57
C GLU A 198 1.60 -3.28 -30.83
N GLU A 199 1.55 -2.00 -31.14
CA GLU A 199 0.31 -1.24 -31.36
C GLU A 199 -0.58 -1.88 -32.44
N THR A 200 0.03 -2.41 -33.49
CA THR A 200 -0.66 -3.12 -34.59
C THR A 200 -1.38 -4.40 -34.17
N LYS A 201 -1.02 -4.97 -33.01
CA LYS A 201 -1.59 -6.22 -32.48
C LYS A 201 -2.64 -5.99 -31.39
N LEU A 202 -2.87 -4.73 -31.00
CA LEU A 202 -3.85 -4.35 -29.96
C LEU A 202 -5.28 -4.23 -30.49
N GLU A 203 -5.48 -4.04 -31.78
CA GLU A 203 -6.80 -3.73 -32.37
C GLU A 203 -7.88 -4.80 -32.08
N GLY A 204 -7.46 -6.05 -31.86
CA GLY A 204 -8.36 -7.15 -31.52
C GLY A 204 -8.50 -7.46 -30.01
N VAL A 205 -7.76 -6.76 -29.13
CA VAL A 205 -7.74 -7.07 -27.70
C VAL A 205 -8.80 -6.24 -26.96
N ARG A 206 -9.65 -6.91 -26.18
CA ARG A 206 -10.68 -6.25 -25.36
C ARG A 206 -10.61 -6.73 -23.92
N PRO A 207 -10.99 -5.87 -22.94
CA PRO A 207 -11.08 -6.27 -21.55
C PRO A 207 -11.95 -7.51 -21.38
N GLY A 208 -11.48 -8.46 -20.57
CA GLY A 208 -12.16 -9.70 -20.28
C GLY A 208 -11.85 -10.87 -21.25
N TYR A 209 -11.11 -10.64 -22.34
CA TYR A 209 -10.70 -11.71 -23.23
C TYR A 209 -9.76 -12.70 -22.52
N ARG A 210 -9.85 -13.95 -22.91
CA ARG A 210 -8.98 -15.02 -22.42
C ARG A 210 -7.56 -14.78 -22.90
N ALA A 211 -6.62 -14.77 -21.97
CA ALA A 211 -5.18 -14.70 -22.23
C ALA A 211 -4.51 -16.02 -21.82
N GLU A 212 -3.69 -16.58 -22.68
CA GLU A 212 -2.88 -17.76 -22.39
C GLU A 212 -1.44 -17.31 -22.13
N ILE A 213 -0.90 -17.70 -20.97
CA ILE A 213 0.42 -17.32 -20.52
C ILE A 213 1.24 -18.58 -20.34
N THR A 214 2.35 -18.69 -21.07
CA THR A 214 3.29 -19.80 -20.95
C THR A 214 4.59 -19.28 -20.35
N PRO A 215 4.88 -19.52 -19.05
CA PRO A 215 6.13 -19.08 -18.43
C PRO A 215 7.34 -19.75 -19.06
N LEU A 216 8.44 -19.02 -19.23
CA LEU A 216 9.70 -19.58 -19.68
C LEU A 216 10.18 -20.65 -18.69
N GLY A 217 10.50 -21.83 -19.19
CA GLY A 217 10.97 -22.96 -18.37
C GLY A 217 9.84 -23.82 -17.76
N SER A 218 8.57 -23.52 -18.06
CA SER A 218 7.43 -24.33 -17.65
C SER A 218 6.54 -24.67 -18.84
N ASN A 219 6.08 -25.92 -18.89
CA ASN A 219 5.09 -26.36 -19.90
C ASN A 219 3.64 -26.11 -19.47
N ASN A 220 3.44 -25.53 -18.27
CA ASN A 220 2.12 -25.26 -17.74
C ASN A 220 1.59 -23.92 -18.27
N VAL A 221 0.55 -24.00 -19.09
CA VAL A 221 -0.17 -22.84 -19.58
C VAL A 221 -1.08 -22.31 -18.47
N GLN A 222 -0.91 -21.04 -18.11
CA GLN A 222 -1.80 -20.34 -17.19
C GLN A 222 -2.83 -19.55 -17.99
N ILE A 223 -4.07 -19.55 -17.51
CA ILE A 223 -5.19 -18.84 -18.16
C ILE A 223 -5.53 -17.63 -17.31
N GLY A 224 -5.43 -16.46 -17.92
CA GLY A 224 -5.83 -15.19 -17.34
C GLY A 224 -6.91 -14.50 -18.16
N ARG A 225 -7.28 -13.31 -17.75
CA ARG A 225 -8.14 -12.40 -18.50
C ARG A 225 -7.41 -11.10 -18.80
N ALA A 226 -7.59 -10.57 -20.00
CA ALA A 226 -7.03 -9.30 -20.39
C ALA A 226 -7.71 -8.15 -19.64
N HIS A 227 -6.91 -7.23 -19.11
CA HIS A 227 -7.30 -5.92 -18.64
C HIS A 227 -6.50 -4.91 -19.45
N VAL A 228 -7.19 -4.02 -20.16
CA VAL A 228 -6.61 -2.97 -21.02
C VAL A 228 -6.98 -1.61 -20.45
#